data_f539553ad33cd1c1046185bbd0762f41
#
_entry.id   f539553ad33cd1c1046185bbd0762f41
#
_cell.length_a   1.000
_cell.length_b   1.000
_cell.length_c   1.000
_cell.angle_alpha   90.00
_cell.angle_beta   90.00
_cell.angle_gamma   90.00
#
_symmetry.space_group_name_H-M   'P 1'
#
loop_
_entity.id
_entity.type
_entity.pdbx_description
1 polymer ?
#
loop_
_entity_poly.entity_id
_entity_poly.type
_entity_poly.pdbx_seq_one_letter_code
_entity_poly.pdbx_strand_id
1 'polypeptide(L)'
;MANKMDLAEKVAMTINCTKADGERAVEAVIDMITDMLKKGEEVSVAGLGIFETKTRAGRTGRNPRTGATIQIKAMKVPKFRASKTLKDAVK
;
A
#
# COMPACT_ATOMS: atom_id res chain seq x y z
N MET A 1 -3.44 16.58 -8.04
CA MET A 1 -2.91 15.26 -7.67
C MET A 1 -3.59 14.18 -8.50
N ALA A 2 -2.81 13.27 -9.05
CA ALA A 2 -3.37 12.12 -9.76
C ALA A 2 -4.13 11.22 -8.79
N ASN A 3 -5.17 10.58 -9.27
CA ASN A 3 -6.01 9.71 -8.45
C ASN A 3 -6.31 8.40 -9.19
N LYS A 4 -7.14 7.55 -8.59
CA LYS A 4 -7.50 6.26 -9.17
C LYS A 4 -8.16 6.40 -10.55
N MET A 5 -8.95 7.43 -10.77
CA MET A 5 -9.58 7.70 -12.07
C MET A 5 -8.56 7.97 -13.16
N ASP A 6 -7.50 8.73 -12.83
CA ASP A 6 -6.42 9.01 -13.77
C ASP A 6 -5.66 7.74 -14.15
N LEU A 7 -5.43 6.86 -13.18
CA LEU A 7 -4.83 5.55 -13.42
C LEU A 7 -5.71 4.71 -14.35
N ALA A 8 -7.03 4.70 -14.09
CA ALA A 8 -7.98 3.94 -14.91
C ALA A 8 -8.01 4.43 -16.36
N GLU A 9 -7.98 5.74 -16.57
CA GLU A 9 -7.93 6.32 -17.92
C GLU A 9 -6.65 5.92 -18.65
N LYS A 10 -5.51 5.96 -17.97
CA LYS A 10 -4.24 5.58 -18.58
C LYS A 10 -4.22 4.11 -18.95
N VAL A 11 -4.75 3.23 -18.09
CA VAL A 11 -4.87 1.80 -18.37
C VAL A 11 -5.77 1.58 -19.59
N ALA A 12 -6.94 2.23 -19.61
CA ALA A 12 -7.88 2.11 -20.72
C ALA A 12 -7.26 2.48 -22.06
N MET A 13 -6.51 3.57 -22.09
CA MET A 13 -5.81 4.00 -23.30
C MET A 13 -4.69 3.05 -23.71
N THR A 14 -3.92 2.57 -22.73
CA THR A 14 -2.74 1.74 -22.98
C THR A 14 -3.12 0.36 -23.53
N ILE A 15 -4.15 -0.27 -22.99
CA ILE A 15 -4.59 -1.60 -23.40
C ILE A 15 -5.81 -1.58 -24.33
N ASN A 16 -6.23 -0.38 -24.72
CA ASN A 16 -7.33 -0.18 -25.67
C ASN A 16 -8.64 -0.83 -25.21
N CYS A 17 -9.07 -0.48 -24.00
CA CYS A 17 -10.33 -0.95 -23.44
C CYS A 17 -11.20 0.24 -22.99
N THR A 18 -12.39 -0.05 -22.50
CA THR A 18 -13.28 0.99 -22.00
C THR A 18 -12.77 1.55 -20.67
N LYS A 19 -13.19 2.75 -20.32
CA LYS A 19 -12.87 3.38 -19.03
C LYS A 19 -13.33 2.49 -17.86
N ALA A 20 -14.51 1.89 -17.98
CA ALA A 20 -15.02 0.97 -16.95
C ALA A 20 -14.12 -0.25 -16.77
N ASP A 21 -13.60 -0.81 -17.86
CA ASP A 21 -12.67 -1.92 -17.80
C ASP A 21 -11.33 -1.49 -17.19
N GLY A 22 -10.87 -0.27 -17.50
CA GLY A 22 -9.69 0.32 -16.88
C GLY A 22 -9.84 0.43 -15.36
N GLU A 23 -10.99 0.89 -14.90
CA GLU A 23 -11.30 0.98 -13.46
C GLU A 23 -11.26 -0.39 -12.80
N ARG A 24 -11.86 -1.38 -13.42
CA ARG A 24 -11.85 -2.76 -12.88
C ARG A 24 -10.45 -3.33 -12.80
N ALA A 25 -9.62 -3.05 -13.81
CA ALA A 25 -8.23 -3.49 -13.81
C ALA A 25 -7.44 -2.87 -12.65
N VAL A 26 -7.58 -1.56 -12.43
CA VAL A 26 -6.91 -0.85 -11.35
C VAL A 26 -7.40 -1.36 -9.99
N GLU A 27 -8.70 -1.53 -9.82
CA GLU A 27 -9.27 -2.03 -8.57
C GLU A 27 -8.82 -3.46 -8.28
N ALA A 28 -8.73 -4.32 -9.29
CA ALA A 28 -8.25 -5.69 -9.12
C ALA A 28 -6.82 -5.71 -8.57
N VAL A 29 -5.94 -4.84 -9.07
CA VAL A 29 -4.57 -4.75 -8.58
C VAL A 29 -4.54 -4.27 -7.14
N ILE A 30 -5.29 -3.23 -6.81
CA ILE A 30 -5.35 -2.68 -5.46
C ILE A 30 -5.90 -3.72 -4.48
N ASP A 31 -6.98 -4.40 -4.85
CA ASP A 31 -7.59 -5.42 -4.00
C ASP A 31 -6.65 -6.59 -3.75
N MET A 32 -5.93 -7.03 -4.77
CA MET A 32 -4.95 -8.11 -4.61
C MET A 32 -3.84 -7.71 -3.64
N ILE A 33 -3.28 -6.52 -3.81
CA ILE A 33 -2.22 -6.02 -2.92
C ILE A 33 -2.75 -5.95 -1.48
N THR A 34 -3.95 -5.41 -1.30
CA THR A 34 -4.57 -5.30 0.02
C THR A 34 -4.76 -6.67 0.66
N ASP A 35 -5.27 -7.64 -0.09
CA ASP A 35 -5.51 -8.99 0.44
C ASP A 35 -4.21 -9.69 0.83
N MET A 36 -3.17 -9.55 0.02
CA MET A 36 -1.86 -10.15 0.32
C MET A 36 -1.27 -9.54 1.59
N LEU A 37 -1.38 -8.22 1.75
CA LEU A 37 -0.91 -7.53 2.95
C LEU A 37 -1.68 -7.93 4.20
N LYS A 38 -2.99 -8.19 4.07
CA LYS A 38 -3.80 -8.71 5.18
C LYS A 38 -3.29 -10.06 5.67
N LYS A 39 -2.78 -10.89 4.77
CA LYS A 39 -2.20 -12.20 5.09
C LYS A 39 -0.77 -12.11 5.60
N GLY A 40 -0.18 -10.91 5.60
CA GLY A 40 1.20 -10.70 5.99
C GLY A 40 2.21 -11.07 4.92
N GLU A 41 1.77 -11.24 3.67
CA GLU A 41 2.65 -11.55 2.54
C GLU A 41 3.14 -10.29 1.85
N GLU A 42 4.35 -10.34 1.29
CA GLU A 42 4.91 -9.26 0.52
C GLU A 42 4.43 -9.32 -0.93
N VAL A 43 4.27 -8.15 -1.54
CA VAL A 43 3.94 -8.03 -2.96
C VAL A 43 5.05 -7.24 -3.64
N SER A 44 5.80 -7.90 -4.51
CA SER A 44 6.86 -7.26 -5.29
C SER A 44 6.34 -6.92 -6.68
N VAL A 45 6.39 -5.63 -7.02
CA VAL A 45 5.99 -5.14 -8.35
C VAL A 45 7.25 -4.61 -9.03
N ALA A 46 7.68 -5.30 -10.07
CA ALA A 46 8.88 -4.92 -10.80
C ALA A 46 8.74 -3.49 -11.36
N GLY A 47 9.77 -2.68 -11.18
CA GLY A 47 9.77 -1.29 -11.61
C GLY A 47 9.07 -0.31 -10.66
N LEU A 48 8.35 -0.81 -9.68
CA LEU A 48 7.65 0.03 -8.70
C LEU A 48 8.26 -0.10 -7.32
N GLY A 49 8.18 -1.28 -6.74
CA GLY A 49 8.70 -1.52 -5.40
C GLY A 49 8.06 -2.71 -4.72
N ILE A 50 8.25 -2.79 -3.43
CA ILE A 50 7.74 -3.88 -2.61
C ILE A 50 6.76 -3.33 -1.59
N PHE A 51 5.55 -3.89 -1.57
CA PHE A 51 4.56 -3.65 -0.52
C PHE A 51 4.71 -4.74 0.53
N GLU A 52 4.83 -4.35 1.77
CA GLU A 52 5.00 -5.29 2.88
C GLU A 52 4.16 -4.87 4.07
N THR A 53 3.93 -5.82 4.97
CA THR A 53 3.26 -5.54 6.23
C THR A 53 4.27 -5.70 7.35
N LYS A 54 4.41 -4.70 8.18
CA LYS A 54 5.23 -4.77 9.39
C LYS A 54 4.32 -4.83 10.60
N THR A 55 4.68 -5.69 11.54
CA THR A 55 4.00 -5.75 12.82
C THR A 55 4.79 -4.91 13.80
N ARG A 56 4.16 -3.87 14.34
CA ARG A 56 4.74 -3.13 15.45
C ARG A 56 4.45 -3.90 16.72
N ALA A 57 5.51 -4.24 17.46
CA ALA A 57 5.36 -4.90 18.75
C ALA A 57 4.56 -4.04 19.71
N GLY A 58 3.72 -4.68 20.52
CA GLY A 58 3.02 -4.00 21.59
C GLY A 58 4.03 -3.43 22.58
N ARG A 59 3.71 -2.30 23.17
CA ARG A 59 4.58 -1.64 24.14
C ARG A 59 3.73 -1.06 25.27
N THR A 60 4.40 -0.82 26.39
CA THR A 60 3.79 -0.15 27.54
C THR A 60 4.05 1.35 27.41
N GLY A 61 2.98 2.15 27.42
CA GLY A 61 3.07 3.59 27.43
C GLY A 61 2.55 4.14 28.76
N ARG A 62 2.77 5.43 29.00
CA ARG A 62 2.27 6.10 30.20
C ARG A 62 1.38 7.27 29.79
N ASN A 63 0.21 7.36 30.38
CA ASN A 63 -0.69 8.48 30.15
C ASN A 63 -0.10 9.74 30.85
N PRO A 64 0.22 10.81 30.09
CA PRO A 64 0.83 12.01 30.68
C PRO A 64 -0.10 12.78 31.62
N ARG A 65 -1.42 12.57 31.53
CA ARG A 65 -2.40 13.25 32.43
C ARG A 65 -2.52 12.56 33.77
N THR A 66 -2.60 11.25 33.78
CA THR A 66 -2.90 10.48 35.00
C THR A 66 -1.71 9.70 35.52
N GLY A 67 -0.67 9.55 34.70
CA GLY A 67 0.47 8.69 35.02
C GLY A 67 0.15 7.21 34.95
N ALA A 68 -1.07 6.85 34.52
CA ALA A 68 -1.47 5.45 34.39
C ALA A 68 -0.72 4.74 33.26
N THR A 69 -0.39 3.47 33.48
CA THR A 69 0.24 2.64 32.47
C THR A 69 -0.78 2.19 31.44
N ILE A 70 -0.48 2.39 30.17
CA ILE A 70 -1.33 1.99 29.05
C ILE A 70 -0.60 0.94 28.24
N GLN A 71 -1.27 -0.18 27.93
CA GLN A 71 -0.74 -1.17 27.01
C GLN A 71 -1.16 -0.85 25.59
N ILE A 72 -0.17 -0.65 24.71
CA ILE A 72 -0.40 -0.43 23.29
C ILE A 72 -0.28 -1.78 22.60
N LYS A 73 -1.37 -2.22 21.97
CA LYS A 73 -1.41 -3.51 21.28
C LYS A 73 -0.51 -3.52 20.06
N ALA A 74 -0.01 -4.69 19.70
CA ALA A 74 0.70 -4.89 18.43
C ALA A 74 -0.23 -4.52 17.26
N MET A 75 0.31 -3.81 16.28
CA MET A 75 -0.45 -3.38 15.09
C MET A 75 0.29 -3.81 13.83
N LYS A 76 -0.50 -4.21 12.82
CA LYS A 76 0.03 -4.43 11.47
C LYS A 76 -0.02 -3.11 10.72
N VAL A 77 1.11 -2.72 10.13
CA VAL A 77 1.23 -1.46 9.39
C VAL A 77 1.72 -1.77 7.98
N PRO A 78 1.02 -1.31 6.93
CA PRO A 78 1.52 -1.47 5.57
C PRO A 78 2.73 -0.56 5.34
N LYS A 79 3.70 -1.06 4.59
CA LYS A 79 4.89 -0.30 4.23
C LYS A 79 5.23 -0.51 2.77
N PHE A 80 5.68 0.54 2.11
CA PHE A 80 6.12 0.50 0.72
C PHE A 80 7.60 0.86 0.64
N ARG A 81 8.37 0.01 -0.06
CA ARG A 81 9.78 0.29 -0.36
C ARG A 81 9.94 0.46 -1.86
N ALA A 82 10.31 1.67 -2.27
CA ALA A 82 10.51 1.96 -3.68
C ALA A 82 11.67 1.14 -4.25
N SER A 83 11.52 0.67 -5.49
CA SER A 83 12.59 -0.02 -6.20
C SER A 83 13.66 0.99 -6.64
N LYS A 84 14.84 0.47 -6.94
CA LYS A 84 15.92 1.31 -7.50
C LYS A 84 15.48 1.97 -8.80
N THR A 85 14.77 1.23 -9.65
CA THR A 85 14.24 1.75 -10.91
C THR A 85 13.34 2.96 -10.69
N LEU A 86 12.42 2.87 -9.71
CA LEU A 86 11.53 3.97 -9.39
C LEU A 86 12.30 5.16 -8.81
N LYS A 87 13.24 4.92 -7.92
CA LYS A 87 14.06 5.98 -7.33
C LYS A 87 14.86 6.72 -8.39
N ASP A 88 15.43 5.99 -9.34
CA ASP A 88 16.21 6.59 -10.43
C ASP A 88 15.31 7.39 -11.39
N ALA A 89 14.08 6.91 -11.60
CA ALA A 89 13.13 7.59 -12.50
C ALA A 89 12.67 8.95 -11.97
N VAL A 90 12.65 9.15 -10.65
CA VAL A 90 12.16 10.40 -10.04
C VAL A 90 13.26 11.36 -9.59
N LYS A 91 14.51 11.03 -9.84
CA LYS A 91 15.63 11.91 -9.54
C LYS A 91 15.57 13.20 -10.35
#